data_fff7a7dab70f437273282e22cd5664ec
#
_entry.id   fff7a7dab70f437273282e22cd5664ec
#
_cell.length_a   1.000
_cell.length_b   1.000
_cell.length_c   1.000
_cell.angle_alpha   90.00
_cell.angle_beta   90.00
_cell.angle_gamma   90.00
#
_symmetry.space_group_name_H-M   'P 1'
#
loop_
_entity.id
_entity.type
_entity.pdbx_description
1 polymer ?
#
loop_
_entity_poly.entity_id
_entity_poly.type
_entity_poly.pdbx_seq_one_letter_code
_entity_poly.pdbx_strand_id
1 'polypeptide(L)'
;MNRTKTLAAALAVAIVAAACSGGDDEAQTTVVETTAAPTTEATTTTTTEAPTTTTTTEPATSTTTTVPDILRMPLTGAPIAAEAEIPDRPALIVKITNAGPTSTPQAGLNSADIVIEEVINDSVTRLAAVFHSDDADPVGPIRSGRAQDVNILRMFVQPLFAWSGGNASVTRAIRDSDMIDLDARYTPGYYRRSGRTAPNNLYSSTDVLWDQTTDDAGRPVVVFPYLGLDEVPTGDPATEIQIALDSIDAVWTYDPDSGRYFREQEGQDHNTETSDGVEQIWADNVVVMLADYGVNVFDGNPDAQTQGTNPVYVFTGGTVREGIWLRFAQTDPVGLFDNIDDLNELGLQPGRTWLEIPRNADDVLSWS
;
A
#
# COMPACT_ATOMS: atom_id res chain seq x y z
N MET A 1 -25.14 16.32 -58.94
CA MET A 1 -24.08 16.06 -59.94
C MET A 1 -22.75 16.16 -59.19
N ASN A 2 -22.12 15.20 -59.06
CA ASN A 2 -20.80 14.63 -59.22
C ASN A 2 -20.48 13.57 -58.16
N ARG A 3 -20.31 12.39 -58.67
CA ARG A 3 -19.79 11.17 -58.01
C ARG A 3 -18.26 11.20 -58.10
N THR A 4 -17.58 10.72 -57.07
CA THR A 4 -16.25 10.07 -57.17
C THR A 4 -16.05 9.18 -55.96
N LYS A 5 -16.18 7.97 -56.08
CA LYS A 5 -15.38 6.75 -56.34
C LYS A 5 -14.40 6.38 -55.26
N THR A 6 -14.78 5.31 -54.60
CA THR A 6 -14.05 4.38 -53.76
C THR A 6 -12.70 3.91 -54.35
N LEU A 7 -11.70 3.75 -53.50
CA LEU A 7 -10.59 2.82 -53.76
C LEU A 7 -10.30 2.00 -52.49
N ALA A 8 -10.58 0.71 -52.56
CA ALA A 8 -10.19 -0.30 -51.61
C ALA A 8 -8.80 -0.81 -51.99
N ALA A 9 -7.87 -0.86 -51.01
CA ALA A 9 -6.61 -1.56 -51.16
C ALA A 9 -6.60 -2.76 -50.22
N ALA A 10 -6.61 -3.94 -50.78
CA ALA A 10 -6.41 -5.20 -50.05
C ALA A 10 -4.91 -5.47 -49.93
N LEU A 11 -4.44 -5.78 -48.76
CA LEU A 11 -3.07 -6.24 -48.52
C LEU A 11 -3.13 -7.71 -48.13
N ALA A 12 -2.52 -8.56 -48.93
CA ALA A 12 -2.41 -10.00 -48.75
C ALA A 12 -1.27 -10.34 -47.79
N VAL A 13 -1.57 -11.19 -46.83
CA VAL A 13 -0.58 -11.78 -45.91
C VAL A 13 -0.08 -13.09 -46.52
N ALA A 14 1.22 -13.19 -46.76
CA ALA A 14 1.88 -14.42 -47.18
C ALA A 14 2.41 -15.18 -45.94
N ILE A 15 1.89 -16.40 -45.75
CA ILE A 15 2.38 -17.37 -44.78
C ILE A 15 3.53 -18.16 -45.43
N VAL A 16 4.71 -18.13 -44.81
CA VAL A 16 5.80 -19.04 -45.18
C VAL A 16 5.91 -20.09 -44.08
N ALA A 17 5.54 -21.30 -44.39
CA ALA A 17 5.84 -22.48 -43.60
C ALA A 17 7.22 -23.03 -44.03
N ALA A 18 8.15 -23.24 -43.11
CA ALA A 18 9.35 -24.04 -43.33
C ALA A 18 9.34 -25.21 -42.36
N ALA A 19 9.36 -26.40 -42.97
CA ALA A 19 9.34 -27.69 -42.30
C ALA A 19 10.74 -28.20 -41.99
N CYS A 20 10.81 -28.95 -40.91
CA CYS A 20 11.71 -30.00 -40.44
C CYS A 20 12.97 -30.39 -41.23
N SER A 21 14.09 -30.57 -40.55
CA SER A 21 14.82 -31.83 -40.64
C SER A 21 15.67 -32.02 -39.34
N GLY A 22 15.66 -33.26 -38.84
CA GLY A 22 16.31 -33.65 -37.60
C GLY A 22 17.82 -33.90 -37.79
N GLY A 23 18.48 -34.03 -36.66
CA GLY A 23 19.87 -34.43 -36.53
C GLY A 23 20.16 -34.70 -35.05
N ASP A 24 20.30 -35.98 -34.73
CA ASP A 24 20.82 -36.49 -33.47
C ASP A 24 22.26 -36.05 -33.27
N ASP A 25 22.63 -35.53 -32.10
CA ASP A 25 24.00 -35.54 -31.65
C ASP A 25 24.08 -35.75 -30.14
N GLU A 26 24.94 -36.72 -29.80
CA GLU A 26 25.12 -37.31 -28.49
C GLU A 26 25.72 -36.34 -27.46
N ALA A 27 25.26 -36.47 -26.22
CA ALA A 27 25.81 -35.81 -25.06
C ALA A 27 27.16 -36.40 -24.69
N GLN A 28 28.24 -35.66 -24.83
CA GLN A 28 29.55 -35.97 -24.24
C GLN A 28 29.62 -35.45 -22.80
N THR A 29 29.67 -36.39 -21.88
CA THR A 29 29.92 -36.15 -20.45
C THR A 29 31.43 -35.95 -20.25
N THR A 30 31.84 -34.74 -19.90
CA THR A 30 33.21 -34.46 -19.50
C THR A 30 33.35 -34.68 -18.00
N VAL A 31 34.10 -35.74 -17.63
CA VAL A 31 34.53 -36.01 -16.25
C VAL A 31 35.70 -35.11 -15.90
N VAL A 32 35.51 -34.25 -14.89
CA VAL A 32 36.63 -33.48 -14.32
C VAL A 32 37.26 -34.30 -13.19
N GLU A 33 38.48 -34.70 -13.40
CA GLU A 33 39.31 -35.43 -12.46
C GLU A 33 39.86 -34.46 -11.39
N THR A 34 39.55 -34.72 -10.12
CA THR A 34 40.02 -33.93 -8.97
C THR A 34 41.38 -34.41 -8.55
N THR A 35 42.41 -33.61 -8.77
CA THR A 35 43.78 -33.90 -8.32
C THR A 35 43.90 -33.51 -6.84
N ALA A 36 44.28 -34.49 -6.01
CA ALA A 36 44.56 -34.31 -4.60
C ALA A 36 45.90 -33.58 -4.37
N ALA A 37 45.93 -32.62 -3.47
CA ALA A 37 47.13 -31.91 -3.01
C ALA A 37 47.89 -32.74 -1.95
N PRO A 38 49.21 -32.63 -1.88
CA PRO A 38 50.01 -33.42 -0.96
C PRO A 38 49.97 -32.87 0.48
N THR A 39 49.85 -33.77 1.42
CA THR A 39 49.92 -33.53 2.88
C THR A 39 51.37 -33.22 3.29
N THR A 40 51.62 -32.06 3.89
CA THR A 40 52.91 -31.70 4.51
C THR A 40 52.77 -31.99 6.02
N GLU A 41 53.62 -32.90 6.52
CA GLU A 41 53.76 -33.19 7.95
C GLU A 41 54.37 -32.00 8.69
N ALA A 42 53.71 -31.55 9.78
CA ALA A 42 54.20 -30.51 10.66
C ALA A 42 55.02 -31.11 11.81
N THR A 43 56.28 -30.70 11.92
CA THR A 43 57.17 -31.04 13.04
C THR A 43 56.77 -30.30 14.28
N THR A 44 56.47 -31.04 15.37
CA THR A 44 56.11 -30.49 16.66
C THR A 44 57.34 -30.03 17.44
N THR A 45 57.46 -28.73 17.67
CA THR A 45 58.45 -28.16 18.61
C THR A 45 57.76 -27.86 19.92
N THR A 46 58.16 -28.58 20.99
CA THR A 46 57.62 -28.36 22.34
C THR A 46 58.34 -27.16 22.98
N THR A 47 57.62 -26.05 23.16
CA THR A 47 58.08 -24.90 23.95
C THR A 47 57.34 -24.93 25.32
N THR A 48 58.10 -25.03 26.40
CA THR A 48 57.60 -24.98 27.80
C THR A 48 57.30 -23.54 28.13
N GLU A 49 56.00 -23.20 28.33
CA GLU A 49 55.57 -21.91 28.82
C GLU A 49 55.46 -21.87 30.33
N ALA A 50 55.85 -20.71 30.90
CA ALA A 50 55.73 -20.40 32.33
C ALA A 50 54.24 -20.13 32.76
N PRO A 51 53.84 -20.38 34.00
CA PRO A 51 52.46 -20.24 34.40
C PRO A 51 52.01 -18.78 34.39
N THR A 52 51.09 -18.43 33.52
CA THR A 52 50.38 -17.15 33.50
C THR A 52 49.19 -17.24 34.45
N THR A 53 49.16 -16.36 35.45
CA THR A 53 48.01 -16.21 36.40
C THR A 53 46.84 -15.56 35.62
N THR A 54 45.84 -16.35 35.25
CA THR A 54 44.62 -15.82 34.60
C THR A 54 43.71 -15.28 35.68
N THR A 55 43.58 -13.97 35.74
CA THR A 55 42.49 -13.31 36.49
C THR A 55 41.22 -13.52 35.73
N THR A 56 40.34 -14.37 36.19
CA THR A 56 38.99 -14.59 35.62
C THR A 56 38.16 -13.34 35.95
N THR A 57 37.97 -12.45 34.97
CA THR A 57 36.97 -11.41 35.05
C THR A 57 35.62 -12.05 34.76
N GLU A 58 34.74 -12.05 35.76
CA GLU A 58 33.35 -12.50 35.58
C GLU A 58 32.68 -11.71 34.49
N PRO A 59 32.00 -12.35 33.51
CA PRO A 59 31.33 -11.62 32.44
C PRO A 59 30.22 -10.76 33.06
N ALA A 60 30.27 -9.46 32.76
CA ALA A 60 29.20 -8.55 33.14
C ALA A 60 27.89 -9.08 32.56
N THR A 61 26.93 -9.39 33.43
CA THR A 61 25.58 -9.77 33.02
C THR A 61 24.95 -8.54 32.36
N SER A 62 24.91 -8.53 31.02
CA SER A 62 24.09 -7.58 30.28
C SER A 62 22.64 -7.89 30.60
N THR A 63 22.05 -7.11 31.48
CA THR A 63 20.60 -7.04 31.61
C THR A 63 20.07 -6.37 30.37
N THR A 64 19.65 -7.19 29.39
CA THR A 64 18.80 -6.71 28.30
C THR A 64 17.50 -6.29 28.97
N THR A 65 17.31 -5.00 29.14
CA THR A 65 16.01 -4.45 29.51
C THR A 65 15.11 -4.69 28.29
N THR A 66 14.28 -5.72 28.33
CA THR A 66 13.21 -5.88 27.36
C THR A 66 12.25 -4.72 27.57
N VAL A 67 12.25 -3.76 26.66
CA VAL A 67 11.17 -2.77 26.55
C VAL A 67 9.90 -3.60 26.36
N PRO A 68 8.85 -3.41 27.19
CA PRO A 68 7.61 -4.15 27.02
C PRO A 68 7.08 -3.88 25.59
N ASP A 69 6.64 -4.93 24.91
CA ASP A 69 5.93 -4.75 23.62
C ASP A 69 4.70 -3.86 23.87
N ILE A 70 4.68 -2.72 23.23
CA ILE A 70 3.55 -1.77 23.33
C ILE A 70 2.40 -2.37 22.56
N LEU A 71 1.29 -2.67 23.25
CA LEU A 71 0.06 -3.05 22.60
C LEU A 71 -0.48 -1.84 21.81
N ARG A 72 -0.90 -2.09 20.56
CA ARG A 72 -1.32 -1.03 19.64
C ARG A 72 -2.56 -1.44 18.83
N MET A 73 -3.33 -0.44 18.47
CA MET A 73 -4.32 -0.59 17.40
C MET A 73 -3.63 -0.95 16.08
N PRO A 74 -4.11 -1.96 15.33
CA PRO A 74 -3.39 -2.50 14.18
C PRO A 74 -3.14 -1.51 13.05
N LEU A 75 -4.09 -0.61 12.78
CA LEU A 75 -4.04 0.25 11.60
C LEU A 75 -3.62 1.69 11.91
N THR A 76 -3.69 2.10 13.18
CA THR A 76 -3.30 3.46 13.60
C THR A 76 -2.08 3.49 14.51
N GLY A 77 -1.63 2.34 15.00
CA GLY A 77 -0.53 2.27 15.97
C GLY A 77 -0.84 2.95 17.31
N ALA A 78 -2.07 3.38 17.54
CA ALA A 78 -2.47 4.01 18.79
C ALA A 78 -2.23 3.04 19.96
N PRO A 79 -1.55 3.48 21.05
CA PRO A 79 -1.28 2.61 22.19
C PRO A 79 -2.58 2.27 22.91
N ILE A 80 -2.69 1.01 23.35
CA ILE A 80 -3.82 0.50 24.12
C ILE A 80 -3.35 -0.20 25.38
N ALA A 81 -4.20 -0.23 26.39
CA ALA A 81 -3.87 -0.85 27.67
C ALA A 81 -4.11 -2.37 27.68
N ALA A 82 -5.01 -2.85 26.83
CA ALA A 82 -5.36 -4.26 26.73
C ALA A 82 -5.77 -4.65 25.31
N GLU A 83 -5.47 -5.88 24.90
CA GLU A 83 -5.85 -6.43 23.57
C GLU A 83 -7.38 -6.41 23.35
N ALA A 84 -8.16 -6.48 24.44
CA ALA A 84 -9.63 -6.38 24.36
C ALA A 84 -10.16 -5.03 23.87
N GLU A 85 -9.30 -4.00 23.77
CA GLU A 85 -9.66 -2.70 23.17
C GLU A 85 -9.62 -2.75 21.63
N ILE A 86 -8.96 -3.74 21.03
CA ILE A 86 -8.96 -3.94 19.59
C ILE A 86 -10.35 -4.45 19.19
N PRO A 87 -11.07 -3.75 18.28
CA PRO A 87 -12.36 -4.21 17.80
C PRO A 87 -12.28 -5.64 17.24
N ASP A 88 -13.22 -6.50 17.62
CA ASP A 88 -13.30 -7.87 17.12
C ASP A 88 -14.04 -7.91 15.77
N ARG A 89 -13.44 -7.30 14.78
CA ARG A 89 -13.98 -7.18 13.42
C ARG A 89 -12.82 -7.16 12.40
N PRO A 90 -13.08 -7.53 11.13
CA PRO A 90 -12.09 -7.39 10.06
C PRO A 90 -11.86 -5.92 9.68
N ALA A 91 -10.78 -5.65 8.96
CA ALA A 91 -10.66 -4.41 8.23
C ALA A 91 -11.76 -4.32 7.16
N LEU A 92 -12.41 -3.17 7.06
CA LEU A 92 -13.38 -2.85 6.02
C LEU A 92 -12.76 -1.84 5.05
N ILE A 93 -12.70 -2.19 3.78
CA ILE A 93 -12.18 -1.31 2.74
C ILE A 93 -13.32 -0.85 1.86
N VAL A 94 -13.48 0.46 1.72
CA VAL A 94 -14.50 1.06 0.86
C VAL A 94 -13.83 1.78 -0.31
N LYS A 95 -14.15 1.35 -1.55
CA LYS A 95 -13.61 1.98 -2.76
C LYS A 95 -14.40 3.24 -3.09
N ILE A 96 -13.75 4.39 -2.98
CA ILE A 96 -14.37 5.71 -3.11
C ILE A 96 -13.83 6.42 -4.35
N THR A 97 -14.69 7.16 -5.04
CA THR A 97 -14.28 7.96 -6.21
C THR A 97 -13.48 9.19 -5.82
N ASN A 98 -12.49 9.53 -6.66
CA ASN A 98 -11.81 10.82 -6.64
C ASN A 98 -11.71 11.43 -8.04
N ALA A 99 -12.76 11.27 -8.85
CA ALA A 99 -12.78 11.66 -10.25
C ALA A 99 -13.70 12.88 -10.49
N GLY A 100 -13.10 14.05 -10.51
CA GLY A 100 -13.74 15.32 -10.86
C GLY A 100 -14.66 15.89 -9.77
N PRO A 101 -15.17 17.12 -9.96
CA PRO A 101 -15.83 17.90 -8.91
C PRO A 101 -17.16 17.33 -8.45
N THR A 102 -17.80 16.41 -9.19
CA THR A 102 -19.04 15.75 -8.76
C THR A 102 -18.81 14.61 -7.78
N SER A 103 -17.55 14.22 -7.53
CA SER A 103 -17.18 13.22 -6.54
C SER A 103 -16.99 13.80 -5.15
N THR A 104 -16.72 15.09 -5.06
CA THR A 104 -16.45 15.80 -3.79
C THR A 104 -17.67 16.58 -3.29
N PRO A 105 -17.79 16.86 -1.97
CA PRO A 105 -17.02 16.18 -0.93
C PRO A 105 -17.36 14.69 -0.89
N GLN A 106 -16.36 13.86 -0.61
CA GLN A 106 -16.59 12.45 -0.24
C GLN A 106 -17.21 12.41 1.16
N ALA A 107 -17.53 11.21 1.65
CA ALA A 107 -18.04 11.04 3.00
C ALA A 107 -17.29 9.93 3.73
N GLY A 108 -16.99 10.16 5.01
CA GLY A 108 -16.41 9.20 5.93
C GLY A 108 -14.87 9.11 5.87
N LEU A 109 -14.18 9.91 5.04
CA LEU A 109 -12.71 9.79 4.89
C LEU A 109 -11.96 10.14 6.18
N ASN A 110 -12.49 11.08 7.00
CA ASN A 110 -11.88 11.43 8.28
C ASN A 110 -12.11 10.40 9.40
N SER A 111 -12.90 9.36 9.19
CA SER A 111 -13.04 8.20 10.09
C SER A 111 -12.22 6.98 9.66
N ALA A 112 -11.62 7.00 8.47
CA ALA A 112 -10.79 5.90 8.02
C ALA A 112 -9.43 5.89 8.77
N ASP A 113 -8.95 4.72 9.17
CA ASP A 113 -7.64 4.54 9.78
C ASP A 113 -6.51 4.79 8.76
N ILE A 114 -6.71 4.25 7.54
CA ILE A 114 -5.80 4.41 6.42
C ILE A 114 -6.60 4.78 5.18
N VAL A 115 -6.11 5.72 4.39
CA VAL A 115 -6.62 5.96 3.02
C VAL A 115 -5.49 5.72 2.04
N ILE A 116 -5.73 4.85 1.04
CA ILE A 116 -4.79 4.57 -0.03
C ILE A 116 -5.29 5.25 -1.29
N GLU A 117 -4.47 6.12 -1.88
CA GLU A 117 -4.77 6.80 -3.14
C GLU A 117 -3.89 6.25 -4.26
N GLU A 118 -4.51 5.78 -5.33
CA GLU A 118 -3.84 5.17 -6.46
C GLU A 118 -4.31 5.77 -7.79
N VAL A 119 -3.40 5.86 -8.75
CA VAL A 119 -3.72 6.27 -10.11
C VAL A 119 -4.49 5.16 -10.82
N ILE A 120 -5.57 5.54 -11.48
CA ILE A 120 -6.38 4.65 -12.31
C ILE A 120 -6.46 5.17 -13.77
N ASN A 121 -7.32 4.58 -14.58
CA ASN A 121 -7.56 5.04 -15.96
C ASN A 121 -7.97 6.53 -16.02
N ASP A 122 -7.78 7.14 -17.18
CA ASP A 122 -8.09 8.55 -17.48
C ASP A 122 -7.30 9.54 -16.62
N SER A 123 -6.13 9.10 -16.09
CA SER A 123 -5.22 9.91 -15.28
C SER A 123 -5.87 10.51 -14.01
N VAL A 124 -6.92 9.89 -13.49
CA VAL A 124 -7.54 10.25 -12.21
C VAL A 124 -7.20 9.21 -11.14
N THR A 125 -7.58 9.47 -9.91
CA THR A 125 -7.31 8.57 -8.79
C THR A 125 -8.57 7.89 -8.24
N ARG A 126 -8.35 6.90 -7.40
CA ARG A 126 -9.34 6.26 -6.54
C ARG A 126 -8.79 6.14 -5.14
N LEU A 127 -9.70 6.28 -4.19
CA LEU A 127 -9.41 6.11 -2.78
C LEU A 127 -9.91 4.73 -2.32
N ALA A 128 -9.06 4.02 -1.59
CA ALA A 128 -9.45 2.86 -0.80
C ALA A 128 -9.38 3.28 0.67
N ALA A 129 -10.54 3.60 1.25
CA ALA A 129 -10.65 3.99 2.65
C ALA A 129 -10.78 2.73 3.52
N VAL A 130 -9.85 2.54 4.45
CA VAL A 130 -9.74 1.36 5.31
C VAL A 130 -10.16 1.73 6.72
N PHE A 131 -11.18 1.05 7.22
CA PHE A 131 -11.78 1.27 8.53
C PHE A 131 -11.56 0.05 9.42
N HIS A 132 -11.27 0.29 10.68
CA HIS A 132 -11.23 -0.74 11.72
C HIS A 132 -11.52 -0.14 13.10
N SER A 133 -10.94 1.05 13.41
CA SER A 133 -11.08 1.69 14.72
C SER A 133 -12.38 2.44 14.86
N ASP A 134 -12.75 3.23 13.86
CA ASP A 134 -13.90 4.13 13.87
C ASP A 134 -14.97 3.75 12.84
N ASP A 135 -16.16 4.31 13.01
CA ASP A 135 -17.31 4.12 12.15
C ASP A 135 -17.57 5.37 11.28
N ALA A 136 -18.24 5.17 10.14
CA ALA A 136 -18.65 6.24 9.25
C ALA A 136 -20.09 6.03 8.74
N ASP A 137 -20.93 7.05 8.89
CA ASP A 137 -22.26 7.13 8.30
C ASP A 137 -22.56 8.58 7.86
N PRO A 138 -22.60 8.85 6.54
CA PRO A 138 -22.43 7.93 5.42
C PRO A 138 -20.94 7.68 5.05
N VAL A 139 -20.70 6.66 4.19
CA VAL A 139 -19.42 6.42 3.51
C VAL A 139 -19.63 6.34 2.00
N GLY A 140 -18.79 7.06 1.22
CA GLY A 140 -18.88 7.10 -0.23
C GLY A 140 -18.44 8.43 -0.87
N PRO A 141 -18.74 8.65 -2.17
CA PRO A 141 -19.46 7.81 -3.12
C PRO A 141 -18.69 6.56 -3.52
N ILE A 142 -19.33 5.40 -3.36
CA ILE A 142 -18.72 4.10 -3.62
C ILE A 142 -18.64 3.84 -5.12
N ARG A 143 -17.47 3.36 -5.57
CA ARG A 143 -17.17 3.23 -6.99
C ARG A 143 -16.46 1.92 -7.34
N SER A 144 -16.11 1.83 -8.62
CA SER A 144 -15.58 0.61 -9.23
C SER A 144 -14.27 0.16 -8.57
N GLY A 145 -14.20 -1.12 -8.29
CA GLY A 145 -12.94 -1.81 -8.04
C GLY A 145 -12.04 -1.81 -9.28
N ARG A 146 -10.78 -2.06 -9.06
CA ARG A 146 -9.73 -2.21 -10.07
C ARG A 146 -8.99 -3.52 -9.82
N ALA A 147 -8.40 -4.09 -10.86
CA ALA A 147 -7.65 -5.32 -10.69
C ALA A 147 -6.41 -5.14 -9.79
N GLN A 148 -5.82 -3.94 -9.78
CA GLN A 148 -4.70 -3.60 -8.88
C GLN A 148 -5.08 -3.59 -7.40
N ASP A 149 -6.36 -3.42 -7.04
CA ASP A 149 -6.83 -3.50 -5.65
C ASP A 149 -6.42 -4.83 -5.01
N VAL A 150 -6.44 -5.93 -5.78
CA VAL A 150 -6.01 -7.25 -5.30
C VAL A 150 -4.54 -7.27 -4.90
N ASN A 151 -3.70 -6.40 -5.47
CA ASN A 151 -2.28 -6.37 -5.17
C ASN A 151 -2.00 -5.70 -3.82
N ILE A 152 -2.62 -4.57 -3.53
CA ILE A 152 -2.31 -3.76 -2.34
C ILE A 152 -3.21 -4.08 -1.14
N LEU A 153 -4.50 -4.35 -1.35
CA LEU A 153 -5.47 -4.45 -0.26
C LEU A 153 -5.41 -5.77 0.53
N ARG A 154 -4.78 -6.80 -0.01
CA ARG A 154 -4.64 -8.10 0.67
C ARG A 154 -3.71 -8.07 1.90
N MET A 155 -2.95 -7.00 2.09
CA MET A 155 -2.13 -6.81 3.29
C MET A 155 -2.96 -6.68 4.59
N PHE A 156 -4.27 -6.45 4.48
CA PHE A 156 -5.17 -6.30 5.63
C PHE A 156 -5.79 -7.62 6.14
N VAL A 157 -5.32 -8.76 5.69
CA VAL A 157 -5.72 -10.11 6.14
C VAL A 157 -7.20 -10.40 5.89
N GLN A 158 -7.54 -10.84 4.69
CA GLN A 158 -8.92 -11.19 4.27
C GLN A 158 -9.95 -10.08 4.63
N PRO A 159 -9.71 -8.83 4.18
CA PRO A 159 -10.57 -7.72 4.52
C PRO A 159 -11.92 -7.81 3.80
N LEU A 160 -12.93 -7.14 4.35
CA LEU A 160 -14.15 -6.83 3.61
C LEU A 160 -13.84 -5.78 2.55
N PHE A 161 -14.29 -5.99 1.32
CA PHE A 161 -14.07 -5.04 0.23
C PHE A 161 -15.39 -4.57 -0.38
N ALA A 162 -15.80 -3.34 -0.04
CA ALA A 162 -17.00 -2.68 -0.51
C ALA A 162 -16.73 -1.84 -1.76
N TRP A 163 -17.34 -2.21 -2.88
CA TRP A 163 -17.12 -1.58 -4.18
C TRP A 163 -18.34 -1.68 -5.10
N SER A 164 -18.35 -0.95 -6.21
CA SER A 164 -19.47 -0.98 -7.13
C SER A 164 -19.04 -0.75 -8.57
N GLY A 165 -19.11 -1.79 -9.39
CA GLY A 165 -18.79 -1.75 -10.81
C GLY A 165 -17.36 -2.19 -11.13
N GLY A 166 -17.21 -2.69 -12.35
CA GLY A 166 -15.99 -3.26 -12.91
C GLY A 166 -16.39 -4.13 -14.10
N ASN A 167 -15.44 -4.38 -15.00
CA ASN A 167 -15.66 -5.36 -16.05
C ASN A 167 -15.62 -6.79 -15.49
N ALA A 168 -15.93 -7.80 -16.33
CA ALA A 168 -15.99 -9.19 -15.90
C ALA A 168 -14.64 -9.72 -15.37
N SER A 169 -13.52 -9.24 -15.93
CA SER A 169 -12.17 -9.67 -15.51
C SER A 169 -11.80 -9.09 -14.15
N VAL A 170 -12.07 -7.80 -13.91
CA VAL A 170 -11.90 -7.16 -12.58
C VAL A 170 -12.75 -7.87 -11.54
N THR A 171 -14.04 -8.09 -11.85
CA THR A 171 -14.94 -8.81 -10.94
C THR A 171 -14.42 -10.20 -10.59
N ARG A 172 -13.86 -10.91 -11.57
CA ARG A 172 -13.27 -12.23 -11.34
C ARG A 172 -12.01 -12.12 -10.48
N ALA A 173 -11.09 -11.19 -10.77
CA ALA A 173 -9.86 -11.01 -10.01
C ALA A 173 -10.15 -10.75 -8.52
N ILE A 174 -11.14 -9.90 -8.21
CA ILE A 174 -11.54 -9.61 -6.83
C ILE A 174 -12.15 -10.86 -6.17
N ARG A 175 -13.04 -11.58 -6.86
CA ARG A 175 -13.70 -12.79 -6.32
C ARG A 175 -12.80 -14.00 -6.18
N ASP A 176 -11.77 -14.10 -7.01
CA ASP A 176 -10.79 -15.19 -6.94
C ASP A 176 -9.70 -14.89 -5.88
N SER A 177 -9.69 -13.68 -5.29
CA SER A 177 -8.80 -13.30 -4.20
C SER A 177 -9.34 -13.79 -2.85
N ASP A 178 -8.58 -13.56 -1.79
CA ASP A 178 -8.96 -13.86 -0.40
C ASP A 178 -9.71 -12.70 0.29
N MET A 179 -10.00 -11.60 -0.43
CA MET A 179 -10.86 -10.54 0.09
C MET A 179 -12.32 -10.96 0.11
N ILE A 180 -13.07 -10.54 1.13
CA ILE A 180 -14.51 -10.80 1.22
C ILE A 180 -15.24 -9.80 0.31
N ASP A 181 -15.81 -10.31 -0.79
CA ASP A 181 -16.45 -9.51 -1.85
C ASP A 181 -17.79 -8.90 -1.39
N LEU A 182 -17.82 -7.60 -1.17
CA LEU A 182 -19.04 -6.82 -0.90
C LEU A 182 -19.47 -5.99 -2.12
N ASP A 183 -19.51 -6.59 -3.30
CA ASP A 183 -20.01 -5.93 -4.51
C ASP A 183 -21.44 -5.45 -4.35
N ALA A 184 -21.67 -4.15 -4.51
CA ALA A 184 -22.98 -3.51 -4.35
C ALA A 184 -24.10 -4.05 -5.26
N ARG A 185 -23.77 -4.86 -6.28
CA ARG A 185 -24.77 -5.54 -7.12
C ARG A 185 -25.47 -6.70 -6.41
N TYR A 186 -24.81 -7.27 -5.41
CA TYR A 186 -25.26 -8.52 -4.75
C TYR A 186 -25.32 -8.41 -3.22
N THR A 187 -24.68 -7.43 -2.66
CA THR A 187 -24.63 -7.20 -1.20
C THR A 187 -25.68 -6.16 -0.82
N PRO A 188 -26.50 -6.37 0.22
CA PRO A 188 -27.45 -5.39 0.73
C PRO A 188 -26.76 -4.23 1.44
N GLY A 189 -27.53 -3.18 1.74
CA GLY A 189 -27.07 -2.05 2.56
C GLY A 189 -26.56 -0.86 1.79
N TYR A 190 -26.44 -0.95 0.47
CA TYR A 190 -26.11 0.20 -0.38
C TYR A 190 -27.37 0.99 -0.74
N TYR A 191 -27.22 2.31 -0.79
CA TYR A 191 -28.31 3.20 -1.19
C TYR A 191 -27.82 4.35 -2.08
N ARG A 192 -28.75 4.94 -2.83
CA ARG A 192 -28.42 6.11 -3.66
C ARG A 192 -28.95 7.37 -2.99
N ARG A 193 -28.04 8.32 -2.73
CA ARG A 193 -28.40 9.63 -2.17
C ARG A 193 -29.11 10.49 -3.19
N SER A 194 -30.22 11.11 -2.77
CA SER A 194 -30.85 12.20 -3.50
C SER A 194 -29.96 13.43 -3.51
N GLY A 195 -30.05 14.25 -4.56
CA GLY A 195 -29.23 15.46 -4.70
C GLY A 195 -27.86 15.25 -5.30
N ARG A 196 -27.43 13.99 -5.51
CA ARG A 196 -26.23 13.64 -6.27
C ARG A 196 -26.58 12.84 -7.52
N THR A 197 -25.80 13.03 -8.58
CA THR A 197 -26.04 12.37 -9.87
C THR A 197 -25.24 11.05 -9.95
N ALA A 198 -25.89 10.01 -10.49
CA ALA A 198 -25.16 8.78 -10.83
C ALA A 198 -24.00 9.08 -11.82
N PRO A 199 -22.86 8.43 -11.67
CA PRO A 199 -22.56 7.32 -10.79
C PRO A 199 -22.03 7.71 -9.39
N ASN A 200 -21.92 9.01 -9.06
CA ASN A 200 -21.31 9.52 -7.85
C ASN A 200 -22.35 9.72 -6.70
N ASN A 201 -23.31 8.80 -6.57
CA ASN A 201 -24.39 8.88 -5.60
C ASN A 201 -24.64 7.60 -4.82
N LEU A 202 -23.76 6.61 -4.91
CA LEU A 202 -23.89 5.34 -4.18
C LEU A 202 -23.14 5.42 -2.84
N TYR A 203 -23.82 5.09 -1.75
CA TYR A 203 -23.32 5.19 -0.39
C TYR A 203 -23.74 3.97 0.44
N SER A 204 -23.10 3.81 1.59
CA SER A 204 -23.46 2.90 2.68
C SER A 204 -23.10 3.54 4.03
N SER A 205 -23.15 2.76 5.11
CA SER A 205 -22.45 3.02 6.37
C SER A 205 -21.53 1.86 6.70
N THR A 206 -20.50 2.09 7.50
CA THR A 206 -19.55 1.04 7.86
C THR A 206 -20.21 -0.06 8.68
N ASP A 207 -21.10 0.26 9.59
CA ASP A 207 -21.85 -0.72 10.39
C ASP A 207 -22.61 -1.72 9.52
N VAL A 208 -23.37 -1.20 8.54
CA VAL A 208 -24.14 -2.04 7.62
C VAL A 208 -23.24 -2.95 6.77
N LEU A 209 -22.03 -2.48 6.44
CA LEU A 209 -21.06 -3.27 5.69
C LEU A 209 -20.39 -4.32 6.59
N TRP A 210 -20.09 -4.01 7.85
CA TRP A 210 -19.57 -5.00 8.80
C TRP A 210 -20.59 -6.08 9.16
N ASP A 211 -21.89 -5.78 9.11
CA ASP A 211 -22.96 -6.79 9.26
C ASP A 211 -22.87 -7.91 8.20
N GLN A 212 -22.11 -7.71 7.13
CA GLN A 212 -21.85 -8.71 6.09
C GLN A 212 -20.59 -9.57 6.37
N THR A 213 -19.97 -9.44 7.55
CA THR A 213 -18.78 -10.21 7.94
C THR A 213 -19.08 -11.70 7.88
N THR A 214 -18.13 -12.46 7.36
CA THR A 214 -18.16 -13.93 7.29
C THR A 214 -17.10 -14.55 8.20
N ASP A 215 -17.22 -15.84 8.48
CA ASP A 215 -16.24 -16.56 9.31
C ASP A 215 -14.84 -16.62 8.67
N ASP A 216 -14.74 -16.34 7.35
CA ASP A 216 -13.47 -16.31 6.63
C ASP A 216 -12.73 -14.97 6.77
N ALA A 217 -13.40 -13.93 7.25
CA ALA A 217 -12.80 -12.60 7.41
C ALA A 217 -11.72 -12.61 8.49
N GLY A 218 -10.57 -12.01 8.18
CA GLY A 218 -9.42 -11.96 9.08
C GLY A 218 -9.33 -10.66 9.88
N ARG A 219 -8.80 -10.73 11.11
CA ARG A 219 -8.47 -9.55 11.89
C ARG A 219 -7.22 -8.88 11.30
N PRO A 220 -7.19 -7.54 11.15
CA PRO A 220 -6.01 -6.87 10.62
C PRO A 220 -4.81 -7.02 11.56
N VAL A 221 -3.61 -7.06 10.98
CA VAL A 221 -2.34 -6.99 11.70
C VAL A 221 -1.78 -5.58 11.63
N VAL A 222 -0.75 -5.28 12.42
CA VAL A 222 -0.01 -4.02 12.31
C VAL A 222 0.63 -3.93 10.92
N VAL A 223 0.27 -2.90 10.14
CA VAL A 223 0.67 -2.79 8.73
C VAL A 223 1.82 -1.81 8.49
N PHE A 224 2.09 -0.92 9.45
CA PHE A 224 3.20 0.03 9.39
C PHE A 224 4.03 -0.02 10.68
N PRO A 225 5.35 0.29 10.63
CA PRO A 225 6.12 0.52 11.82
C PRO A 225 5.66 1.83 12.50
N TYR A 226 5.55 1.82 13.83
CA TYR A 226 5.17 3.00 14.60
C TYR A 226 6.24 3.35 15.62
N LEU A 227 6.46 4.65 15.80
CA LEU A 227 7.38 5.20 16.81
C LEU A 227 7.03 4.73 18.23
N GLY A 228 8.02 4.62 19.09
CA GLY A 228 7.83 4.37 20.52
C GLY A 228 7.00 5.47 21.19
N LEU A 229 6.48 5.20 22.41
CA LEU A 229 5.60 6.15 23.11
C LEU A 229 6.28 7.50 23.42
N ASP A 230 7.58 7.47 23.67
CA ASP A 230 8.38 8.65 24.01
C ASP A 230 9.26 9.12 22.83
N GLU A 231 9.09 8.48 21.66
CA GLU A 231 9.82 8.88 20.46
C GLU A 231 9.06 9.99 19.73
N VAL A 232 9.83 10.97 19.30
CA VAL A 232 9.30 12.06 18.47
C VAL A 232 9.76 11.87 17.02
N PRO A 233 8.93 12.26 16.04
CA PRO A 233 9.34 12.23 14.65
C PRO A 233 10.65 13.00 14.44
N THR A 234 11.54 12.42 13.65
CA THR A 234 12.83 13.02 13.27
C THR A 234 12.97 12.99 11.77
N GLY A 235 13.65 13.99 11.21
CA GLY A 235 13.84 14.11 9.75
C GLY A 235 14.13 15.56 9.37
N ASP A 236 14.19 15.83 8.10
CA ASP A 236 14.27 17.18 7.58
C ASP A 236 12.90 17.88 7.72
N PRO A 237 12.85 19.21 7.96
CA PRO A 237 11.58 19.93 8.02
C PRO A 237 10.77 19.75 6.72
N ALA A 238 9.47 19.48 6.86
CA ALA A 238 8.57 19.34 5.72
C ALA A 238 7.14 19.73 6.13
N THR A 239 6.84 21.02 5.96
CA THR A 239 5.56 21.59 6.36
C THR A 239 4.56 21.73 5.21
N GLU A 240 5.02 21.69 3.97
CA GLU A 240 4.19 21.59 2.78
C GLU A 240 4.70 20.46 1.88
N ILE A 241 3.79 19.63 1.38
CA ILE A 241 4.08 18.50 0.51
C ILE A 241 3.23 18.67 -0.75
N GLN A 242 3.86 18.62 -1.93
CA GLN A 242 3.19 18.69 -3.22
C GLN A 242 3.39 17.36 -3.96
N ILE A 243 2.30 16.75 -4.39
CA ILE A 243 2.30 15.41 -5.01
C ILE A 243 1.48 15.46 -6.30
N ALA A 244 2.10 15.02 -7.40
CA ALA A 244 1.41 14.85 -8.69
C ALA A 244 0.99 13.37 -8.87
N LEU A 245 -0.32 13.13 -8.92
CA LEU A 245 -0.94 11.83 -9.16
C LEU A 245 -1.60 11.83 -10.55
N ASP A 246 -0.79 11.82 -11.60
CA ASP A 246 -1.17 12.05 -13.00
C ASP A 246 -1.84 13.42 -13.20
N SER A 247 -3.18 13.48 -13.29
CA SER A 247 -3.92 14.73 -13.45
C SER A 247 -4.46 15.30 -12.13
N ILE A 248 -4.09 14.72 -11.00
CA ILE A 248 -4.51 15.21 -9.68
C ILE A 248 -3.30 15.81 -8.97
N ASP A 249 -3.38 17.10 -8.66
CA ASP A 249 -2.41 17.78 -7.82
C ASP A 249 -2.91 17.80 -6.37
N ALA A 250 -2.20 17.11 -5.49
CA ALA A 250 -2.46 17.08 -4.05
C ALA A 250 -1.42 17.90 -3.30
N VAL A 251 -1.88 18.72 -2.37
CA VAL A 251 -1.02 19.47 -1.45
C VAL A 251 -1.42 19.13 -0.02
N TRP A 252 -0.43 18.84 0.82
CA TRP A 252 -0.61 18.63 2.24
C TRP A 252 0.14 19.69 3.02
N THR A 253 -0.53 20.39 3.93
CA THR A 253 0.06 21.42 4.78
C THR A 253 0.01 20.98 6.24
N TYR A 254 1.16 20.96 6.91
CA TYR A 254 1.27 20.62 8.32
C TYR A 254 0.83 21.77 9.21
N ASP A 255 -0.05 21.48 10.14
CA ASP A 255 -0.43 22.39 11.21
C ASP A 255 0.21 21.94 12.53
N PRO A 256 1.17 22.71 13.07
CA PRO A 256 1.88 22.34 14.30
C PRO A 256 0.98 22.40 15.55
N ASP A 257 -0.12 23.14 15.52
CA ASP A 257 -1.02 23.26 16.68
C ASP A 257 -1.86 21.98 16.86
N SER A 258 -2.29 21.35 15.77
CA SER A 258 -3.00 20.06 15.79
C SER A 258 -2.10 18.85 15.60
N GLY A 259 -0.90 19.03 15.07
CA GLY A 259 0.02 17.95 14.71
C GLY A 259 -0.38 17.17 13.48
N ARG A 260 -1.19 17.77 12.58
CA ARG A 260 -1.82 17.11 11.43
C ARG A 260 -1.43 17.77 10.12
N TYR A 261 -1.50 16.98 9.04
CA TYR A 261 -1.45 17.46 7.67
C TYR A 261 -2.87 17.62 7.12
N PHE A 262 -3.18 18.77 6.54
CA PHE A 262 -4.46 19.10 5.90
C PHE A 262 -4.33 19.06 4.40
N ARG A 263 -5.30 18.43 3.72
CA ARG A 263 -5.23 18.17 2.28
C ARG A 263 -5.96 19.21 1.45
N GLU A 264 -5.28 19.71 0.43
CA GLU A 264 -5.87 20.40 -0.71
C GLU A 264 -5.78 19.50 -1.95
N GLN A 265 -6.69 19.70 -2.90
CA GLN A 265 -6.68 19.06 -4.20
C GLN A 265 -7.06 20.08 -5.26
N GLU A 266 -6.27 20.17 -6.35
CA GLU A 266 -6.53 21.12 -7.42
C GLU A 266 -6.66 22.59 -6.90
N GLY A 267 -5.87 22.94 -5.88
CA GLY A 267 -5.85 24.27 -5.27
C GLY A 267 -7.10 24.63 -4.47
N GLN A 268 -7.86 23.65 -4.02
CA GLN A 268 -9.03 23.82 -3.16
C GLN A 268 -8.94 22.87 -1.97
N ASP A 269 -9.50 23.28 -0.82
CA ASP A 269 -9.65 22.40 0.32
C ASP A 269 -10.31 21.08 -0.12
N HIS A 270 -9.65 19.96 0.12
CA HIS A 270 -10.26 18.66 -0.10
C HIS A 270 -11.10 18.28 1.11
N ASN A 271 -12.39 18.29 0.94
CA ASN A 271 -13.34 18.15 2.05
C ASN A 271 -14.02 16.77 2.05
N THR A 272 -14.38 16.31 3.24
CA THR A 272 -15.20 15.12 3.47
C THR A 272 -16.42 15.44 4.35
N GLU A 273 -17.52 14.77 4.10
CA GLU A 273 -18.69 14.80 4.99
C GLU A 273 -18.46 13.88 6.18
N THR A 274 -18.79 14.35 7.37
CA THR A 274 -18.80 13.59 8.63
C THR A 274 -20.19 13.64 9.24
N SER A 275 -20.41 13.00 10.38
CA SER A 275 -21.67 13.13 11.15
C SER A 275 -21.94 14.58 11.60
N ASP A 276 -20.89 15.37 11.80
CA ASP A 276 -20.97 16.72 12.35
C ASP A 276 -20.98 17.81 11.28
N GLY A 277 -20.82 17.45 10.01
CA GLY A 277 -20.84 18.37 8.88
C GLY A 277 -19.81 18.08 7.81
N VAL A 278 -19.24 19.14 7.24
CA VAL A 278 -18.18 19.06 6.22
C VAL A 278 -16.91 19.59 6.83
N GLU A 279 -15.84 18.80 6.74
CA GLU A 279 -14.52 19.10 7.27
C GLU A 279 -13.46 18.93 6.20
N GLN A 280 -12.33 19.66 6.30
CA GLN A 280 -11.18 19.40 5.46
C GLN A 280 -10.58 18.04 5.83
N ILE A 281 -10.13 17.28 4.83
CA ILE A 281 -9.44 16.01 5.02
C ILE A 281 -8.10 16.28 5.70
N TRP A 282 -7.79 15.44 6.69
CA TRP A 282 -6.54 15.48 7.42
C TRP A 282 -5.98 14.08 7.67
N ALA A 283 -4.67 14.02 7.92
CA ALA A 283 -3.96 12.82 8.34
C ALA A 283 -2.86 13.17 9.34
N ASP A 284 -2.51 12.24 10.22
CA ASP A 284 -1.37 12.37 11.13
C ASP A 284 -0.07 12.06 10.39
N ASN A 285 -0.12 11.16 9.41
CA ASN A 285 1.01 10.78 8.57
C ASN A 285 0.62 10.79 7.09
N VAL A 286 1.54 11.24 6.23
CA VAL A 286 1.47 11.09 4.78
C VAL A 286 2.65 10.24 4.33
N VAL A 287 2.36 9.10 3.71
CA VAL A 287 3.38 8.20 3.15
C VAL A 287 3.28 8.27 1.64
N VAL A 288 4.35 8.70 0.99
CA VAL A 288 4.44 8.74 -0.49
C VAL A 288 5.28 7.57 -0.96
N MET A 289 4.61 6.55 -1.47
CA MET A 289 5.19 5.30 -1.95
C MET A 289 5.28 5.34 -3.47
N LEU A 290 6.45 5.67 -4.02
CA LEU A 290 6.64 5.69 -5.47
C LEU A 290 6.50 4.26 -6.03
N ALA A 291 5.71 4.09 -7.08
CA ALA A 291 5.51 2.80 -7.71
C ALA A 291 5.67 2.86 -9.24
N ASP A 292 6.27 1.83 -9.81
CA ASP A 292 6.22 1.65 -11.25
C ASP A 292 4.81 1.22 -11.64
N TYR A 293 4.30 1.78 -12.73
CA TYR A 293 2.97 1.46 -13.23
C TYR A 293 3.07 0.72 -14.55
N GLY A 294 2.60 -0.51 -14.55
CA GLY A 294 2.36 -1.30 -15.75
C GLY A 294 0.97 -1.07 -16.34
N VAL A 295 0.59 -1.97 -17.23
CA VAL A 295 -0.78 -2.07 -17.77
C VAL A 295 -1.37 -3.39 -17.27
N ASN A 296 -2.47 -3.31 -16.54
CA ASN A 296 -3.11 -4.49 -15.98
C ASN A 296 -3.70 -5.39 -17.09
N VAL A 297 -3.38 -6.68 -17.05
CA VAL A 297 -3.80 -7.66 -18.06
C VAL A 297 -5.30 -7.96 -18.03
N PHE A 298 -5.99 -7.63 -16.93
CA PHE A 298 -7.43 -7.89 -16.78
C PHE A 298 -8.30 -6.77 -17.32
N ASP A 299 -7.89 -5.52 -17.22
CA ASP A 299 -8.74 -4.39 -17.57
C ASP A 299 -8.06 -3.33 -18.45
N GLY A 300 -6.75 -3.46 -18.70
CA GLY A 300 -5.97 -2.54 -19.52
C GLY A 300 -5.70 -1.18 -18.85
N ASN A 301 -6.00 -1.05 -17.56
CA ASN A 301 -5.80 0.17 -16.79
C ASN A 301 -4.38 0.23 -16.20
N PRO A 302 -3.96 1.38 -15.66
CA PRO A 302 -2.75 1.47 -14.85
C PRO A 302 -2.73 0.42 -13.74
N ASP A 303 -1.57 -0.18 -13.50
CA ASP A 303 -1.34 -1.25 -12.53
C ASP A 303 -0.11 -0.94 -11.70
N ALA A 304 -0.32 -0.42 -10.51
CA ALA A 304 0.74 -0.11 -9.57
C ALA A 304 1.46 -1.39 -9.15
N GLN A 305 2.77 -1.45 -9.38
CA GLN A 305 3.62 -2.56 -8.98
C GLN A 305 3.99 -2.38 -7.50
N THR A 306 3.20 -3.00 -6.62
CA THR A 306 3.33 -2.87 -5.16
C THR A 306 4.02 -4.06 -4.49
N GLN A 307 4.71 -4.89 -5.26
CA GLN A 307 5.67 -5.90 -4.80
C GLN A 307 7.06 -5.54 -5.30
N GLY A 308 8.07 -5.73 -4.47
CA GLY A 308 9.44 -5.31 -4.74
C GLY A 308 9.88 -4.17 -3.84
N THR A 309 10.57 -3.19 -4.39
CA THR A 309 11.09 -2.02 -3.67
C THR A 309 11.23 -0.84 -4.62
N ASN A 310 10.93 0.35 -4.11
CA ASN A 310 11.16 1.65 -4.75
C ASN A 310 11.28 2.72 -3.66
N PRO A 311 11.58 3.98 -3.97
CA PRO A 311 11.64 5.04 -2.97
C PRO A 311 10.32 5.22 -2.20
N VAL A 312 10.47 5.58 -0.93
CA VAL A 312 9.38 6.03 -0.07
C VAL A 312 9.78 7.28 0.68
N TYR A 313 8.81 8.14 0.93
CA TYR A 313 8.96 9.35 1.73
C TYR A 313 7.90 9.31 2.83
N VAL A 314 8.36 9.39 4.07
CA VAL A 314 7.51 9.32 5.26
C VAL A 314 7.43 10.69 5.89
N PHE A 315 6.27 11.33 5.77
CA PHE A 315 5.97 12.62 6.39
C PHE A 315 5.18 12.39 7.67
N THR A 316 5.75 12.81 8.79
CA THR A 316 5.18 12.66 10.12
C THR A 316 5.68 13.77 11.05
N GLY A 317 4.80 14.38 11.83
CA GLY A 317 5.16 15.45 12.80
C GLY A 317 5.86 16.67 12.20
N GLY A 318 5.54 17.06 10.95
CA GLY A 318 6.15 18.20 10.26
C GLY A 318 7.56 17.95 9.73
N THR A 319 7.97 16.68 9.66
CA THR A 319 9.28 16.26 9.14
C THR A 319 9.13 15.22 8.05
N VAL A 320 10.18 15.03 7.24
CA VAL A 320 10.27 13.97 6.24
C VAL A 320 11.50 13.10 6.48
N ARG A 321 11.33 11.80 6.24
CA ARG A 321 12.42 10.84 6.09
C ARG A 321 12.29 10.13 4.75
N GLU A 322 13.38 10.12 4.00
CA GLU A 322 13.50 9.40 2.74
C GLU A 322 13.98 7.98 2.99
N GLY A 323 13.53 7.04 2.18
CA GLY A 323 13.95 5.65 2.27
C GLY A 323 13.40 4.80 1.14
N ILE A 324 13.20 3.53 1.44
CA ILE A 324 12.61 2.54 0.53
C ILE A 324 11.42 1.86 1.17
N TRP A 325 10.41 1.55 0.35
CA TRP A 325 9.45 0.54 0.73
C TRP A 325 9.90 -0.83 0.23
N LEU A 326 9.55 -1.89 0.96
CA LEU A 326 9.87 -3.27 0.62
C LEU A 326 8.66 -4.17 0.89
N ARG A 327 8.28 -4.99 -0.10
CA ARG A 327 7.17 -5.93 0.01
C ARG A 327 7.40 -7.15 -0.87
N PHE A 328 7.38 -8.34 -0.28
CA PHE A 328 7.69 -9.59 -1.01
C PHE A 328 6.44 -10.28 -1.56
N ALA A 329 5.36 -10.32 -0.81
CA ALA A 329 4.11 -10.94 -1.23
C ALA A 329 2.92 -9.98 -1.12
N GLN A 330 1.83 -10.23 -1.85
CA GLN A 330 0.62 -9.40 -1.82
C GLN A 330 -0.08 -9.40 -0.46
N THR A 331 0.17 -10.39 0.37
CA THR A 331 -0.37 -10.52 1.72
C THR A 331 0.53 -9.91 2.80
N ASP A 332 1.76 -9.52 2.43
CA ASP A 332 2.66 -8.90 3.39
C ASP A 332 2.30 -7.42 3.58
N PRO A 333 2.47 -6.85 4.78
CA PRO A 333 2.50 -5.41 5.00
C PRO A 333 3.56 -4.73 4.14
N VAL A 334 3.41 -3.45 3.90
CA VAL A 334 4.45 -2.63 3.27
C VAL A 334 5.48 -2.24 4.33
N GLY A 335 6.68 -2.80 4.26
CA GLY A 335 7.80 -2.38 5.11
C GLY A 335 8.34 -1.03 4.64
N LEU A 336 8.63 -0.12 5.57
CA LEU A 336 9.19 1.20 5.34
C LEU A 336 10.57 1.26 6.00
N PHE A 337 11.63 1.45 5.23
CA PHE A 337 13.01 1.36 5.71
C PHE A 337 13.86 2.53 5.20
N ASP A 338 14.89 2.89 5.95
CA ASP A 338 15.84 3.94 5.59
C ASP A 338 16.68 3.57 4.34
N ASN A 339 17.09 2.32 4.24
CA ASN A 339 17.84 1.79 3.09
C ASN A 339 17.78 0.25 3.06
N ILE A 340 18.25 -0.33 1.96
CA ILE A 340 18.23 -1.79 1.74
C ILE A 340 19.32 -2.56 2.52
N ASP A 341 20.36 -1.88 2.97
CA ASP A 341 21.52 -2.53 3.61
C ASP A 341 21.28 -2.71 5.13
N ASP A 342 20.74 -1.70 5.78
CA ASP A 342 20.55 -1.67 7.24
C ASP A 342 19.12 -2.03 7.66
N LEU A 343 18.12 -1.72 6.84
CA LEU A 343 16.68 -1.99 7.07
C LEU A 343 16.19 -1.45 8.43
N ASN A 344 16.64 -0.24 8.81
CA ASN A 344 16.06 0.42 9.98
C ASN A 344 14.69 0.97 9.60
N GLU A 345 13.69 0.66 10.41
CA GLU A 345 12.30 1.05 10.13
C GLU A 345 12.12 2.57 10.18
N LEU A 346 11.31 3.08 9.26
CA LEU A 346 10.81 4.44 9.23
C LEU A 346 9.48 4.49 9.98
N GLY A 347 9.52 4.65 11.30
CA GLY A 347 8.33 4.67 12.15
C GLY A 347 7.45 5.89 11.91
N LEU A 348 6.14 5.66 11.87
CA LEU A 348 5.08 6.67 11.86
C LEU A 348 4.71 7.08 13.28
N GLN A 349 4.27 8.33 13.49
CA GLN A 349 3.58 8.61 14.75
C GLN A 349 2.23 7.87 14.79
N PRO A 350 1.75 7.45 15.97
CA PRO A 350 0.41 6.88 16.09
C PRO A 350 -0.65 7.83 15.57
N GLY A 351 -1.55 7.33 14.72
CA GLY A 351 -2.61 8.12 14.11
C GLY A 351 -3.00 7.61 12.72
N ARG A 352 -3.80 8.40 12.05
CA ARG A 352 -4.32 8.11 10.72
C ARG A 352 -3.24 8.32 9.67
N THR A 353 -3.19 7.42 8.68
CA THR A 353 -2.21 7.47 7.61
C THR A 353 -2.88 7.62 6.24
N TRP A 354 -2.38 8.57 5.45
CA TRP A 354 -2.70 8.62 4.03
C TRP A 354 -1.50 8.09 3.22
N LEU A 355 -1.75 7.04 2.44
CA LEU A 355 -0.77 6.40 1.57
C LEU A 355 -1.03 6.84 0.12
N GLU A 356 -0.18 7.70 -0.39
CA GLU A 356 -0.17 8.16 -1.78
C GLU A 356 0.71 7.22 -2.62
N ILE A 357 0.19 6.74 -3.76
CA ILE A 357 0.94 5.88 -4.67
C ILE A 357 1.08 6.56 -6.04
N PRO A 358 1.91 7.61 -6.16
CA PRO A 358 2.21 8.22 -7.45
C PRO A 358 3.11 7.32 -8.30
N ARG A 359 3.27 7.68 -9.57
CA ARG A 359 4.24 7.01 -10.45
C ARG A 359 5.67 7.28 -9.96
N ASN A 360 6.53 6.27 -10.10
CA ASN A 360 7.96 6.43 -9.89
C ASN A 360 8.56 7.22 -11.08
N ALA A 361 8.51 8.53 -10.99
CA ALA A 361 9.02 9.45 -12.00
C ALA A 361 9.62 10.70 -11.33
N ASP A 362 10.47 11.40 -12.06
CA ASP A 362 11.01 12.68 -11.61
C ASP A 362 9.87 13.71 -11.48
N ASP A 363 10.05 14.68 -10.59
CA ASP A 363 9.15 15.81 -10.38
C ASP A 363 7.70 15.48 -9.91
N VAL A 364 7.44 14.26 -9.41
CA VAL A 364 6.12 13.89 -8.86
C VAL A 364 5.93 14.30 -7.40
N LEU A 365 7.02 14.62 -6.71
CA LEU A 365 7.02 14.98 -5.29
C LEU A 365 7.98 16.15 -5.02
N SER A 366 7.50 17.12 -4.27
CA SER A 366 8.35 18.15 -3.66
C SER A 366 7.82 18.54 -2.29
N TRP A 367 8.68 19.13 -1.44
CA TRP A 367 8.30 19.57 -0.10
C TRP A 367 9.12 20.79 0.34
N SER A 368 8.64 21.52 1.36
CA SER A 368 9.32 22.67 1.96
C SER A 368 9.09 22.78 3.47
#